data_89f28e8950132e0da1bc48429e7eaae7
#
_entry.id   89f28e8950132e0da1bc48429e7eaae7
#
_cell.length_a   1.000
_cell.length_b   1.000
_cell.length_c   1.000
_cell.angle_alpha   90.00
_cell.angle_beta   90.00
_cell.angle_gamma   90.00
#
_symmetry.space_group_name_H-M   'P 1'
#
loop_
_entity.id
_entity.type
_entity.pdbx_description
1 polymer ?
#
loop_
_entity_poly.entity_id
_entity_poly.type
_entity_poly.pdbx_seq_one_letter_code
_entity_poly.pdbx_strand_id
1 'polypeptide(L)'
;MNTQSTHALAVASALAALLGVAACSKDKSIDQPAKLTPLTASLRVQRVWTASVDDKRAVALRLGLGLSVAGNRVYAAGHRGDIVAIDVASGRILWRARTRAPLSGGTAASAELVLVGSSDGQLFALNPADGAIRWKVRLNGEVLAPAAIAERLIAVRTVDGKLHALSPSDGHELWSQEQQVPRLSLRGTARPVIAGDLVLCGFDNGKVLAANTNDGSVQWEATITPPHGRTELERLADIDSSVRVSGGDVFTVGFQGRVAMLALETGQIWWSHEASSFRGLTLDDDALYVATADGELVALKARTGAEIWRQKALLHRGLSAPATMETAVVTADFQGYVHWLDKASGALAARASTGKVRISTAPVVVGNMVLVINDRGRISAFRVTPLTRPAGAGRKTVPETPAPQPEESK
;
A
#
# COMPACT_ATOMS: atom_id res chain seq x y z
N MET A 1 -67.09 42.55 -13.73
CA MET A 1 -66.30 42.71 -12.50
C MET A 1 -65.64 41.39 -12.15
N ASN A 2 -64.35 41.39 -11.92
CA ASN A 2 -63.47 40.36 -11.37
C ASN A 2 -63.01 39.20 -12.25
N THR A 3 -62.21 39.52 -13.28
CA THR A 3 -61.30 38.54 -13.93
C THR A 3 -59.80 38.80 -13.55
N GLN A 4 -59.49 39.86 -12.78
CA GLN A 4 -58.10 40.22 -12.43
C GLN A 4 -57.58 39.55 -11.14
N SER A 5 -58.48 39.08 -10.23
CA SER A 5 -58.01 38.46 -8.97
C SER A 5 -57.63 37.00 -9.06
N THR A 6 -58.07 36.29 -10.09
CA THR A 6 -57.75 34.86 -10.28
C THR A 6 -56.36 34.64 -10.92
N HIS A 7 -55.87 35.60 -11.72
CA HIS A 7 -54.53 35.51 -12.30
C HIS A 7 -53.39 35.81 -11.31
N ALA A 8 -53.66 36.70 -10.32
CA ALA A 8 -52.68 37.02 -9.26
C ALA A 8 -52.43 35.84 -8.31
N LEU A 9 -53.47 35.07 -7.97
CA LEU A 9 -53.30 33.88 -7.11
C LEU A 9 -52.58 32.73 -7.85
N ALA A 10 -52.83 32.54 -9.15
CA ALA A 10 -52.16 31.49 -9.94
C ALA A 10 -50.65 31.76 -10.13
N VAL A 11 -50.23 33.02 -10.30
CA VAL A 11 -48.83 33.40 -10.45
C VAL A 11 -48.09 33.32 -9.09
N ALA A 12 -48.75 33.66 -7.99
CA ALA A 12 -48.16 33.52 -6.64
C ALA A 12 -47.93 32.04 -6.24
N SER A 13 -48.88 31.15 -6.62
CA SER A 13 -48.74 29.71 -6.36
C SER A 13 -47.66 29.05 -7.26
N ALA A 14 -47.48 29.50 -8.46
CA ALA A 14 -46.42 29.00 -9.37
C ALA A 14 -45.03 29.45 -8.91
N LEU A 15 -44.88 30.67 -8.36
CA LEU A 15 -43.59 31.16 -7.86
C LEU A 15 -43.20 30.48 -6.53
N ALA A 16 -44.16 30.12 -5.68
CA ALA A 16 -43.93 29.37 -4.44
C ALA A 16 -43.54 27.92 -4.71
N ALA A 17 -44.03 27.29 -5.80
CA ALA A 17 -43.64 25.96 -6.20
C ALA A 17 -42.20 25.89 -6.81
N LEU A 18 -41.73 26.97 -7.44
CA LEU A 18 -40.35 27.05 -7.98
C LEU A 18 -39.27 27.27 -6.90
N LEU A 19 -39.63 27.86 -5.76
CA LEU A 19 -38.71 28.06 -4.63
C LEU A 19 -38.55 26.81 -3.74
N GLY A 20 -39.46 25.82 -3.84
CA GLY A 20 -39.39 24.58 -3.07
C GLY A 20 -38.47 23.50 -3.62
N VAL A 21 -37.96 23.61 -4.85
CA VAL A 21 -37.09 22.60 -5.49
C VAL A 21 -35.60 22.85 -5.25
N ALA A 22 -35.22 24.02 -4.72
CA ALA A 22 -33.82 24.38 -4.48
C ALA A 22 -33.26 23.91 -3.12
N ALA A 23 -34.01 23.13 -2.32
CA ALA A 23 -33.63 22.86 -0.92
C ALA A 23 -33.30 21.38 -0.61
N CYS A 24 -32.98 20.52 -1.59
CA CYS A 24 -32.55 19.15 -1.34
C CYS A 24 -31.44 18.68 -2.28
N SER A 25 -30.33 19.39 -2.34
CA SER A 25 -29.06 18.77 -2.66
C SER A 25 -28.07 19.17 -1.58
N LYS A 26 -28.07 18.45 -0.46
CA LYS A 26 -26.82 18.23 0.25
C LYS A 26 -25.97 17.38 -0.70
N ASP A 27 -25.32 18.03 -1.65
CA ASP A 27 -24.14 17.45 -2.28
C ASP A 27 -23.24 17.04 -1.14
N LYS A 28 -23.13 15.72 -0.88
CA LYS A 28 -22.00 15.19 -0.15
C LYS A 28 -20.81 15.66 -0.98
N SER A 29 -20.17 16.72 -0.54
CA SER A 29 -18.94 17.20 -1.14
C SER A 29 -18.02 15.98 -1.19
N ILE A 30 -17.77 15.46 -2.38
CA ILE A 30 -16.74 14.45 -2.58
C ILE A 30 -15.47 15.11 -2.05
N ASP A 31 -14.89 14.51 -1.00
CA ASP A 31 -13.69 15.04 -0.37
C ASP A 31 -12.61 15.22 -1.43
N GLN A 32 -12.30 16.48 -1.72
CA GLN A 32 -11.35 16.79 -2.77
C GLN A 32 -9.92 16.46 -2.32
N PRO A 33 -9.09 15.93 -3.23
CA PRO A 33 -7.69 15.67 -2.92
C PRO A 33 -6.97 16.94 -2.50
N ALA A 34 -6.19 16.86 -1.44
CA ALA A 34 -5.37 17.97 -0.96
C ALA A 34 -4.50 18.52 -2.10
N LYS A 35 -4.48 19.85 -2.24
CA LYS A 35 -3.65 20.54 -3.24
C LYS A 35 -2.18 20.36 -2.88
N LEU A 36 -1.37 20.03 -3.89
CA LEU A 36 0.07 19.93 -3.70
C LEU A 36 0.68 21.32 -3.58
N THR A 37 1.16 21.65 -2.39
CA THR A 37 1.87 22.91 -2.14
C THR A 37 3.35 22.82 -2.56
N PRO A 38 4.01 23.96 -2.88
CA PRO A 38 5.47 24.01 -2.98
C PRO A 38 6.11 23.47 -1.70
N LEU A 39 7.21 22.74 -1.84
CA LEU A 39 7.95 22.21 -0.69
C LEU A 39 9.43 22.66 -0.76
N THR A 40 10.04 22.86 0.39
CA THR A 40 11.49 23.02 0.51
C THR A 40 12.10 21.63 0.61
N ALA A 41 12.73 21.17 -0.47
CA ALA A 41 13.30 19.84 -0.51
C ALA A 41 14.49 19.72 0.46
N SER A 42 14.55 18.63 1.22
CA SER A 42 15.71 18.21 2.01
C SER A 42 16.41 16.97 1.42
N LEU A 43 15.79 16.36 0.41
CA LEU A 43 16.35 15.25 -0.34
C LEU A 43 16.42 15.60 -1.83
N ARG A 44 17.53 15.21 -2.48
CA ARG A 44 17.67 15.22 -3.92
C ARG A 44 17.13 13.90 -4.47
N VAL A 45 16.10 13.99 -5.32
CA VAL A 45 15.49 12.82 -5.98
C VAL A 45 15.72 12.97 -7.49
N GLN A 46 16.42 12.02 -8.06
CA GLN A 46 16.73 11.98 -9.49
C GLN A 46 16.17 10.72 -10.11
N ARG A 47 15.36 10.86 -11.18
CA ARG A 47 14.94 9.71 -11.98
C ARG A 47 16.14 9.16 -12.73
N VAL A 48 16.46 7.88 -12.50
CA VAL A 48 17.61 7.21 -13.12
C VAL A 48 17.21 6.57 -14.44
N TRP A 49 16.08 5.82 -14.41
CA TRP A 49 15.58 5.15 -15.59
C TRP A 49 14.05 4.95 -15.53
N THR A 50 13.49 4.59 -16.69
CA THR A 50 12.11 4.13 -16.82
C THR A 50 12.08 2.91 -17.74
N ALA A 51 11.20 1.95 -17.41
CA ALA A 51 10.90 0.78 -18.23
C ALA A 51 9.38 0.57 -18.29
N SER A 52 8.93 -0.34 -19.16
CA SER A 52 7.51 -0.71 -19.23
C SER A 52 7.37 -2.21 -19.42
N VAL A 53 6.41 -2.79 -18.72
CA VAL A 53 6.03 -4.20 -18.87
C VAL A 53 5.12 -4.36 -20.06
N ASP A 54 4.05 -3.57 -20.10
CA ASP A 54 3.00 -3.65 -21.11
C ASP A 54 3.27 -2.75 -22.31
N ASP A 55 2.65 -3.10 -23.44
CA ASP A 55 2.53 -2.21 -24.59
C ASP A 55 1.70 -0.97 -24.22
N LYS A 56 1.95 0.17 -24.87
CA LYS A 56 1.32 1.49 -24.66
C LYS A 56 -0.21 1.51 -24.69
N ARG A 57 -0.86 0.42 -25.08
CA ARG A 57 -2.30 0.24 -25.16
C ARG A 57 -2.93 -0.41 -23.92
N ALA A 58 -2.18 -0.68 -22.86
CA ALA A 58 -2.73 -1.28 -21.65
C ALA A 58 -3.78 -0.37 -21.02
N VAL A 59 -4.99 -0.90 -20.84
CA VAL A 59 -6.05 -0.23 -20.08
C VAL A 59 -5.66 -0.32 -18.61
N ALA A 60 -5.64 0.83 -17.91
CA ALA A 60 -5.41 0.82 -16.48
C ALA A 60 -6.55 0.10 -15.78
N LEU A 61 -6.33 -1.15 -15.40
CA LEU A 61 -7.17 -1.84 -14.45
C LEU A 61 -6.84 -1.30 -13.07
N ARG A 62 -7.82 -1.16 -12.19
CA ARG A 62 -7.64 -0.62 -10.83
C ARG A 62 -6.84 -1.55 -9.88
N LEU A 63 -6.27 -2.63 -10.41
CA LEU A 63 -5.45 -3.58 -9.70
C LEU A 63 -3.98 -3.25 -9.98
N GLY A 64 -3.25 -2.83 -8.97
CA GLY A 64 -1.81 -2.65 -9.06
C GLY A 64 -1.11 -3.99 -9.03
N LEU A 65 -0.28 -4.26 -10.04
CA LEU A 65 0.65 -5.39 -10.02
C LEU A 65 1.97 -4.92 -9.41
N GLY A 66 2.25 -5.38 -8.19
CA GLY A 66 3.44 -5.00 -7.45
C GLY A 66 4.73 -5.51 -8.08
N LEU A 67 5.82 -4.81 -7.79
CA LEU A 67 7.18 -5.22 -8.13
C LEU A 67 7.72 -6.19 -7.09
N SER A 68 8.60 -7.09 -7.52
CA SER A 68 9.48 -7.84 -6.61
C SER A 68 10.94 -7.68 -7.01
N VAL A 69 11.82 -7.85 -6.04
CA VAL A 69 13.28 -7.74 -6.23
C VAL A 69 13.96 -8.97 -5.64
N ALA A 70 14.87 -9.55 -6.41
CA ALA A 70 15.77 -10.56 -5.92
C ALA A 70 17.18 -10.30 -6.49
N GLY A 71 18.15 -10.13 -5.61
CA GLY A 71 19.49 -9.69 -5.98
C GLY A 71 19.48 -8.34 -6.71
N ASN A 72 20.07 -8.29 -7.89
CA ASN A 72 20.14 -7.11 -8.75
C ASN A 72 19.01 -7.02 -9.79
N ARG A 73 17.95 -7.81 -9.65
CA ARG A 73 16.85 -7.89 -10.62
C ARG A 73 15.53 -7.44 -10.03
N VAL A 74 14.83 -6.62 -10.81
CA VAL A 74 13.42 -6.26 -10.58
C VAL A 74 12.57 -7.10 -11.51
N TYR A 75 11.52 -7.68 -10.97
CA TYR A 75 10.51 -8.41 -11.72
C TYR A 75 9.19 -7.64 -11.69
N ALA A 76 8.54 -7.59 -12.82
CA ALA A 76 7.25 -6.93 -12.98
C ALA A 76 6.37 -7.73 -13.93
N ALA A 77 5.07 -7.72 -13.65
CA ALA A 77 4.06 -8.37 -14.48
C ALA A 77 3.08 -7.33 -15.05
N GLY A 78 2.56 -7.63 -16.22
CA GLY A 78 1.48 -6.89 -16.88
C GLY A 78 0.21 -7.72 -16.96
N HIS A 79 -0.94 -7.08 -16.91
CA HIS A 79 -2.25 -7.74 -16.90
C HIS A 79 -2.53 -8.66 -18.11
N ARG A 80 -1.81 -8.47 -19.22
CA ARG A 80 -1.96 -9.27 -20.44
C ARG A 80 -1.08 -10.52 -20.49
N GLY A 81 -0.40 -10.83 -19.39
CA GLY A 81 0.43 -12.02 -19.29
C GLY A 81 1.90 -11.77 -19.56
N ASP A 82 2.33 -10.54 -19.80
CA ASP A 82 3.73 -10.21 -19.98
C ASP A 82 4.43 -10.11 -18.62
N ILE A 83 5.65 -10.65 -18.55
CA ILE A 83 6.50 -10.59 -17.36
C ILE A 83 7.89 -10.16 -17.83
N VAL A 84 8.55 -9.29 -17.07
CA VAL A 84 9.88 -8.80 -17.38
C VAL A 84 10.81 -8.91 -16.17
N ALA A 85 12.07 -9.23 -16.43
CA ALA A 85 13.17 -8.99 -15.50
C ALA A 85 13.98 -7.81 -15.99
N ILE A 86 14.34 -6.94 -15.07
CA ILE A 86 15.01 -5.67 -15.33
C ILE A 86 16.20 -5.58 -14.38
N ASP A 87 17.34 -5.14 -14.88
CA ASP A 87 18.49 -4.81 -14.04
C ASP A 87 18.19 -3.56 -13.19
N VAL A 88 18.32 -3.68 -11.86
CA VAL A 88 17.97 -2.62 -10.89
C VAL A 88 18.74 -1.33 -11.17
N ALA A 89 20.02 -1.42 -11.49
CA ALA A 89 20.89 -0.26 -11.60
C ALA A 89 20.66 0.53 -12.89
N SER A 90 20.49 -0.18 -14.02
CA SER A 90 20.46 0.42 -15.36
C SER A 90 19.07 0.52 -15.98
N GLY A 91 18.09 -0.24 -15.48
CA GLY A 91 16.76 -0.34 -16.10
C GLY A 91 16.73 -1.16 -17.39
N ARG A 92 17.83 -1.84 -17.74
CA ARG A 92 17.91 -2.71 -18.92
C ARG A 92 17.06 -3.94 -18.72
N ILE A 93 16.18 -4.24 -19.67
CA ILE A 93 15.39 -5.47 -19.66
C ILE A 93 16.33 -6.64 -19.95
N LEU A 94 16.38 -7.59 -19.03
CA LEU A 94 17.22 -8.79 -19.12
C LEU A 94 16.52 -9.89 -19.94
N TRP A 95 15.24 -10.08 -19.68
CA TRP A 95 14.37 -11.00 -20.43
C TRP A 95 12.90 -10.58 -20.38
N ARG A 96 12.12 -11.12 -21.31
CA ARG A 96 10.66 -11.05 -21.36
C ARG A 96 10.08 -12.45 -21.49
N ALA A 97 9.02 -12.73 -20.71
CA ALA A 97 8.24 -13.95 -20.82
C ALA A 97 6.76 -13.60 -20.99
N ARG A 98 5.98 -14.54 -21.53
CA ARG A 98 4.55 -14.36 -21.73
C ARG A 98 3.76 -15.60 -21.36
N THR A 99 2.82 -15.44 -20.42
CA THR A 99 1.96 -16.53 -19.93
C THR A 99 0.66 -16.66 -20.72
N ARG A 100 0.21 -15.60 -21.41
CA ARG A 100 -1.11 -15.47 -22.07
C ARG A 100 -2.28 -15.54 -21.09
N ALA A 101 -2.07 -15.41 -19.79
CA ALA A 101 -3.08 -15.40 -18.74
C ALA A 101 -3.35 -13.97 -18.26
N PRO A 102 -4.54 -13.67 -17.72
CA PRO A 102 -4.87 -12.38 -17.13
C PRO A 102 -4.21 -12.24 -15.75
N LEU A 103 -2.95 -11.79 -15.71
CA LEU A 103 -2.19 -11.69 -14.45
C LEU A 103 -2.79 -10.64 -13.51
N SER A 104 -2.84 -10.95 -12.21
CA SER A 104 -3.49 -10.14 -11.18
C SER A 104 -2.76 -10.09 -9.84
N GLY A 105 -1.93 -11.08 -9.53
CA GLY A 105 -1.33 -11.23 -8.20
C GLY A 105 -0.04 -10.43 -7.95
N GLY A 106 0.50 -9.73 -8.95
CA GLY A 106 1.83 -9.18 -8.87
C GLY A 106 2.92 -10.26 -8.89
N THR A 107 4.18 -9.85 -8.85
CA THR A 107 5.30 -10.79 -8.83
C THR A 107 5.77 -11.07 -7.41
N ALA A 108 6.22 -12.29 -7.14
CA ALA A 108 7.07 -12.65 -6.02
C ALA A 108 8.37 -13.27 -6.56
N ALA A 109 9.51 -12.96 -5.97
CA ALA A 109 10.78 -13.46 -6.46
C ALA A 109 11.71 -13.89 -5.32
N SER A 110 12.43 -14.98 -5.57
CA SER A 110 13.58 -15.45 -4.82
C SER A 110 14.79 -15.61 -5.76
N ALA A 111 15.88 -16.14 -5.26
CA ALA A 111 17.03 -16.50 -6.10
C ALA A 111 16.68 -17.61 -7.12
N GLU A 112 15.69 -18.44 -6.82
CA GLU A 112 15.39 -19.64 -7.56
C GLU A 112 14.08 -19.59 -8.36
N LEU A 113 13.11 -18.79 -7.94
CA LEU A 113 11.78 -18.73 -8.54
C LEU A 113 11.28 -17.30 -8.69
N VAL A 114 10.54 -17.07 -9.78
CA VAL A 114 9.64 -15.92 -9.94
C VAL A 114 8.23 -16.46 -10.05
N LEU A 115 7.35 -16.03 -9.17
CA LEU A 115 5.95 -16.44 -9.14
C LEU A 115 5.04 -15.30 -9.57
N VAL A 116 3.98 -15.62 -10.28
CA VAL A 116 2.91 -14.67 -10.62
C VAL A 116 1.56 -15.38 -10.70
N GLY A 117 0.56 -14.80 -10.08
CA GLY A 117 -0.81 -15.29 -10.08
C GLY A 117 -1.68 -14.59 -11.12
N SER A 118 -2.80 -15.22 -11.47
CA SER A 118 -3.77 -14.73 -12.43
C SER A 118 -5.19 -14.69 -11.86
N SER A 119 -6.07 -13.91 -12.47
CA SER A 119 -7.48 -13.81 -12.07
C SER A 119 -8.32 -15.02 -12.50
N ASP A 120 -7.80 -15.90 -13.34
CA ASP A 120 -8.41 -17.19 -13.67
C ASP A 120 -7.85 -18.35 -12.83
N GLY A 121 -7.16 -18.04 -11.71
CA GLY A 121 -6.69 -19.00 -10.72
C GLY A 121 -5.43 -19.75 -11.12
N GLN A 122 -4.66 -19.31 -12.10
CA GLN A 122 -3.38 -19.93 -12.43
C GLN A 122 -2.24 -19.28 -11.64
N LEU A 123 -1.33 -20.09 -11.14
CA LEU A 123 -0.04 -19.68 -10.60
C LEU A 123 1.06 -20.20 -11.52
N PHE A 124 1.94 -19.31 -11.95
CA PHE A 124 3.09 -19.61 -12.80
C PHE A 124 4.38 -19.47 -12.00
N ALA A 125 5.27 -20.44 -12.15
CA ALA A 125 6.62 -20.37 -11.65
C ALA A 125 7.60 -20.30 -12.82
N LEU A 126 8.44 -19.27 -12.81
CA LEU A 126 9.42 -19.00 -13.85
C LEU A 126 10.86 -19.08 -13.30
N ASN A 127 11.78 -19.42 -14.16
CA ASN A 127 13.19 -19.34 -13.88
C ASN A 127 13.66 -17.88 -13.85
N PRO A 128 14.28 -17.39 -12.75
CA PRO A 128 14.75 -16.01 -12.66
C PRO A 128 15.82 -15.63 -13.69
N ALA A 129 16.55 -16.60 -14.21
CA ALA A 129 17.67 -16.33 -15.13
C ALA A 129 17.21 -15.93 -16.54
N ASP A 130 16.18 -16.59 -17.07
CA ASP A 130 15.75 -16.50 -18.48
C ASP A 130 14.23 -16.32 -18.67
N GLY A 131 13.42 -16.45 -17.61
CA GLY A 131 11.97 -16.33 -17.66
C GLY A 131 11.23 -17.57 -18.20
N ALA A 132 11.92 -18.69 -18.38
CA ALA A 132 11.29 -19.94 -18.79
C ALA A 132 10.30 -20.42 -17.71
N ILE A 133 9.09 -20.83 -18.12
CA ILE A 133 8.09 -21.39 -17.20
C ILE A 133 8.58 -22.77 -16.78
N ARG A 134 8.83 -22.95 -15.49
CA ARG A 134 9.22 -24.24 -14.89
C ARG A 134 8.00 -25.14 -14.69
N TRP A 135 6.96 -24.56 -14.08
CA TRP A 135 5.69 -25.22 -13.85
C TRP A 135 4.53 -24.20 -13.76
N LYS A 136 3.34 -24.70 -13.88
CA LYS A 136 2.11 -23.94 -13.61
C LYS A 136 1.07 -24.85 -12.97
N VAL A 137 0.29 -24.29 -12.04
CA VAL A 137 -0.82 -24.99 -11.39
C VAL A 137 -2.08 -24.13 -11.45
N ARG A 138 -3.23 -24.79 -11.31
CA ARG A 138 -4.53 -24.11 -11.20
C ARG A 138 -5.04 -24.24 -9.77
N LEU A 139 -5.28 -23.10 -9.13
CA LEU A 139 -5.99 -22.98 -7.86
C LEU A 139 -7.47 -22.68 -8.15
N ASN A 140 -8.35 -22.91 -7.17
CA ASN A 140 -9.80 -22.76 -7.38
C ASN A 140 -10.30 -21.31 -7.31
N GLY A 141 -9.45 -20.36 -6.89
CA GLY A 141 -9.79 -18.93 -6.73
C GLY A 141 -8.81 -18.01 -7.42
N GLU A 142 -9.23 -16.75 -7.66
CA GLU A 142 -8.34 -15.71 -8.19
C GLU A 142 -7.14 -15.49 -7.24
N VAL A 143 -5.95 -15.29 -7.81
CA VAL A 143 -4.73 -14.92 -7.06
C VAL A 143 -4.48 -13.43 -7.24
N LEU A 144 -4.82 -12.62 -6.23
CA LEU A 144 -4.72 -11.16 -6.29
C LEU A 144 -3.50 -10.59 -5.56
N ALA A 145 -2.88 -11.36 -4.66
CA ALA A 145 -1.67 -10.97 -3.95
C ALA A 145 -0.45 -11.77 -4.44
N PRO A 146 0.76 -11.18 -4.33
CA PRO A 146 1.98 -11.94 -4.54
C PRO A 146 2.09 -13.10 -3.54
N ALA A 147 2.59 -14.25 -4.00
CA ALA A 147 2.89 -15.38 -3.12
C ALA A 147 4.02 -15.05 -2.12
N ALA A 148 4.10 -15.80 -1.03
CA ALA A 148 5.30 -15.87 -0.20
C ALA A 148 6.11 -17.10 -0.60
N ILE A 149 7.44 -16.95 -0.66
CA ILE A 149 8.35 -18.01 -1.09
C ILE A 149 9.31 -18.30 0.06
N ALA A 150 9.37 -19.56 0.48
CA ALA A 150 10.40 -20.11 1.35
C ALA A 150 11.03 -21.35 0.69
N GLU A 151 12.06 -21.89 1.30
CA GLU A 151 12.80 -23.05 0.77
C GLU A 151 11.90 -24.28 0.58
N ARG A 152 11.00 -24.52 1.55
CA ARG A 152 10.17 -25.73 1.61
C ARG A 152 8.74 -25.55 1.11
N LEU A 153 8.25 -24.32 1.06
CA LEU A 153 6.87 -24.06 0.66
C LEU A 153 6.69 -22.68 0.01
N ILE A 154 5.66 -22.61 -0.80
CA ILE A 154 5.11 -21.37 -1.35
C ILE A 154 3.73 -21.18 -0.73
N ALA A 155 3.49 -20.05 -0.09
CA ALA A 155 2.16 -19.72 0.43
C ALA A 155 1.42 -18.78 -0.53
N VAL A 156 0.18 -19.12 -0.88
CA VAL A 156 -0.67 -18.38 -1.82
C VAL A 156 -2.05 -18.17 -1.22
N ARG A 157 -2.56 -16.95 -1.26
CA ARG A 157 -3.93 -16.60 -0.86
C ARG A 157 -4.80 -16.44 -2.10
N THR A 158 -5.97 -17.09 -2.10
CA THR A 158 -6.99 -16.94 -3.14
C THR A 158 -8.24 -16.25 -2.61
N VAL A 159 -9.02 -15.63 -3.49
CA VAL A 159 -10.20 -14.82 -3.10
C VAL A 159 -11.34 -15.63 -2.48
N ASP A 160 -11.37 -16.94 -2.69
CA ASP A 160 -12.35 -17.85 -2.11
C ASP A 160 -12.11 -18.16 -0.62
N GLY A 161 -11.18 -17.48 0.02
CA GLY A 161 -10.89 -17.66 1.45
C GLY A 161 -9.80 -18.66 1.75
N LYS A 162 -9.11 -19.21 0.74
CA LYS A 162 -8.10 -20.26 0.96
C LYS A 162 -6.68 -19.72 1.02
N LEU A 163 -5.93 -20.27 1.94
CA LEU A 163 -4.49 -20.18 2.03
C LEU A 163 -3.91 -21.54 1.64
N HIS A 164 -3.21 -21.58 0.51
CA HIS A 164 -2.58 -22.77 -0.02
C HIS A 164 -1.09 -22.78 0.29
N ALA A 165 -0.57 -23.92 0.68
CA ALA A 165 0.85 -24.20 0.69
C ALA A 165 1.20 -25.14 -0.45
N LEU A 166 2.13 -24.73 -1.29
CA LEU A 166 2.53 -25.46 -2.49
C LEU A 166 4.01 -25.83 -2.42
N SER A 167 4.38 -26.92 -3.05
CA SER A 167 5.76 -27.34 -3.23
C SER A 167 6.47 -26.39 -4.21
N PRO A 168 7.66 -25.85 -3.88
CA PRO A 168 8.43 -25.02 -4.79
C PRO A 168 8.92 -25.74 -6.06
N SER A 169 9.06 -27.06 -6.01
CA SER A 169 9.63 -27.86 -7.11
C SER A 169 8.68 -28.00 -8.30
N ASP A 170 7.38 -28.17 -8.06
CA ASP A 170 6.38 -28.53 -9.08
C ASP A 170 5.01 -27.90 -8.86
N GLY A 171 4.80 -27.21 -7.73
CA GLY A 171 3.56 -26.52 -7.39
C GLY A 171 2.44 -27.41 -6.87
N HIS A 172 2.68 -28.70 -6.56
CA HIS A 172 1.62 -29.50 -5.96
C HIS A 172 1.23 -28.97 -4.57
N GLU A 173 -0.04 -29.10 -4.21
CA GLU A 173 -0.55 -28.65 -2.91
C GLU A 173 -0.06 -29.57 -1.79
N LEU A 174 0.58 -28.99 -0.79
CA LEU A 174 1.03 -29.67 0.43
C LEU A 174 -0.11 -29.72 1.45
N TRP A 175 -0.75 -28.57 1.64
CA TRP A 175 -1.91 -28.39 2.50
C TRP A 175 -2.68 -27.13 2.12
N SER A 176 -3.90 -27.00 2.59
CA SER A 176 -4.67 -25.74 2.49
C SER A 176 -5.51 -25.50 3.74
N GLN A 177 -5.73 -24.21 4.04
CA GLN A 177 -6.61 -23.71 5.11
C GLN A 177 -7.66 -22.82 4.51
N GLU A 178 -8.91 -22.92 4.99
CA GLU A 178 -10.04 -22.15 4.49
C GLU A 178 -10.62 -21.28 5.60
N GLN A 179 -10.87 -20.02 5.28
CA GLN A 179 -11.56 -19.06 6.12
C GLN A 179 -12.86 -18.62 5.46
N GLN A 180 -13.87 -18.38 6.27
CA GLN A 180 -15.16 -17.92 5.79
C GLN A 180 -15.01 -16.54 5.13
N VAL A 181 -15.45 -16.42 3.88
CA VAL A 181 -15.50 -15.15 3.15
C VAL A 181 -16.84 -14.46 3.43
N PRO A 182 -16.84 -13.19 3.84
CA PRO A 182 -18.04 -12.38 3.97
C PRO A 182 -18.77 -12.21 2.63
N ARG A 183 -20.06 -11.89 2.67
CA ARG A 183 -20.86 -11.61 1.45
C ARG A 183 -20.37 -10.40 0.67
N LEU A 184 -19.75 -9.45 1.36
CA LEU A 184 -19.13 -8.27 0.78
C LEU A 184 -17.72 -8.12 1.36
N SER A 185 -16.73 -8.04 0.48
CA SER A 185 -15.34 -7.75 0.83
C SER A 185 -14.76 -6.73 -0.14
N LEU A 186 -13.65 -6.10 0.23
CA LEU A 186 -12.87 -5.32 -0.72
C LEU A 186 -12.25 -6.26 -1.75
N ARG A 187 -12.04 -5.76 -2.98
CA ARG A 187 -11.31 -6.55 -3.97
C ARG A 187 -9.81 -6.43 -3.72
N GLY A 188 -9.29 -7.30 -2.92
CA GLY A 188 -7.90 -7.42 -2.56
C GLY A 188 -7.68 -8.73 -1.83
N THR A 189 -6.47 -9.06 -1.52
CA THR A 189 -6.11 -10.14 -0.61
C THR A 189 -4.77 -9.81 0.03
N ALA A 190 -4.62 -10.12 1.32
CA ALA A 190 -3.34 -10.00 2.00
C ALA A 190 -2.31 -10.95 1.40
N ARG A 191 -1.10 -10.45 1.16
CA ARG A 191 0.03 -11.31 0.83
C ARG A 191 0.38 -12.15 2.07
N PRO A 192 0.46 -13.49 1.99
CA PRO A 192 0.96 -14.31 3.08
C PRO A 192 2.41 -13.94 3.45
N VAL A 193 2.77 -14.19 4.71
CA VAL A 193 4.13 -13.98 5.22
C VAL A 193 4.56 -15.26 5.92
N ILE A 194 5.76 -15.74 5.59
CA ILE A 194 6.36 -16.92 6.23
C ILE A 194 7.37 -16.41 7.26
N ALA A 195 7.23 -16.83 8.52
CA ALA A 195 8.08 -16.44 9.63
C ALA A 195 8.39 -17.68 10.50
N GLY A 196 9.60 -18.21 10.37
CA GLY A 196 9.96 -19.48 11.02
C GLY A 196 9.04 -20.61 10.57
N ASP A 197 8.42 -21.28 11.53
CA ASP A 197 7.50 -22.39 11.29
C ASP A 197 6.04 -21.97 11.09
N LEU A 198 5.79 -20.67 10.88
CA LEU A 198 4.45 -20.11 10.71
C LEU A 198 4.25 -19.48 9.34
N VAL A 199 3.07 -19.68 8.78
CA VAL A 199 2.50 -18.91 7.68
C VAL A 199 1.42 -18.00 8.24
N LEU A 200 1.60 -16.69 8.12
CA LEU A 200 0.67 -15.67 8.58
C LEU A 200 -0.09 -15.10 7.41
N CYS A 201 -1.40 -14.93 7.53
CA CYS A 201 -2.23 -14.33 6.52
C CYS A 201 -3.39 -13.54 7.12
N GLY A 202 -3.68 -12.36 6.56
CA GLY A 202 -4.90 -11.61 6.83
C GLY A 202 -6.05 -12.11 5.96
N PHE A 203 -7.29 -11.95 6.45
CA PHE A 203 -8.51 -12.40 5.77
C PHE A 203 -9.59 -11.33 5.77
N ASP A 204 -10.53 -11.49 4.83
CA ASP A 204 -11.64 -10.57 4.57
C ASP A 204 -12.67 -10.53 5.73
N ASN A 205 -12.54 -11.46 6.69
CA ASN A 205 -13.35 -11.48 7.92
C ASN A 205 -12.74 -10.71 9.09
N GLY A 206 -11.68 -9.92 8.84
CA GLY A 206 -11.00 -9.12 9.85
C GLY A 206 -10.08 -9.88 10.79
N LYS A 207 -9.73 -11.12 10.44
CA LYS A 207 -8.83 -11.97 11.21
C LYS A 207 -7.44 -12.08 10.59
N VAL A 208 -6.45 -12.32 11.43
CA VAL A 208 -5.14 -12.84 11.07
C VAL A 208 -5.08 -14.29 11.55
N LEU A 209 -4.63 -15.16 10.68
CA LEU A 209 -4.41 -16.58 10.96
C LEU A 209 -2.91 -16.87 10.90
N ALA A 210 -2.44 -17.71 11.82
CA ALA A 210 -1.13 -18.34 11.78
C ALA A 210 -1.30 -19.86 11.66
N ALA A 211 -0.75 -20.43 10.60
CA ALA A 211 -0.75 -21.87 10.35
C ALA A 211 0.68 -22.43 10.39
N ASN A 212 0.84 -23.67 10.83
CA ASN A 212 2.12 -24.35 10.80
C ASN A 212 2.56 -24.61 9.36
N THR A 213 3.84 -24.37 9.05
CA THR A 213 4.39 -24.53 7.70
C THR A 213 4.37 -25.97 7.20
N ASN A 214 4.42 -26.98 8.10
CA ASN A 214 4.56 -28.38 7.71
C ASN A 214 3.22 -29.03 7.31
N ASP A 215 2.16 -28.75 8.09
CA ASP A 215 0.87 -29.44 7.96
C ASP A 215 -0.34 -28.50 7.84
N GLY A 216 -0.12 -27.20 7.94
CA GLY A 216 -1.19 -26.20 7.87
C GLY A 216 -2.06 -26.14 9.12
N SER A 217 -1.74 -26.86 10.21
CA SER A 217 -2.52 -26.78 11.44
C SER A 217 -2.55 -25.35 11.99
N VAL A 218 -3.75 -24.87 12.33
CA VAL A 218 -3.93 -23.52 12.86
C VAL A 218 -3.32 -23.44 14.25
N GLN A 219 -2.31 -22.59 14.42
CA GLN A 219 -1.67 -22.35 15.70
C GLN A 219 -2.44 -21.31 16.51
N TRP A 220 -2.89 -20.26 15.84
CA TRP A 220 -3.75 -19.24 16.43
C TRP A 220 -4.50 -18.43 15.36
N GLU A 221 -5.60 -17.83 15.79
CA GLU A 221 -6.33 -16.82 15.06
C GLU A 221 -6.55 -15.60 15.97
N ALA A 222 -6.39 -14.39 15.41
CA ALA A 222 -6.67 -13.16 16.13
C ALA A 222 -7.62 -12.27 15.31
N THR A 223 -8.69 -11.78 15.95
CA THR A 223 -9.61 -10.81 15.33
C THR A 223 -9.08 -9.40 15.56
N ILE A 224 -8.68 -8.74 14.49
CA ILE A 224 -8.13 -7.37 14.52
C ILE A 224 -9.26 -6.37 14.29
N THR A 225 -10.09 -6.63 13.29
CA THR A 225 -11.21 -5.78 12.91
C THR A 225 -12.51 -6.57 13.04
N PRO A 226 -13.18 -6.55 14.21
CA PRO A 226 -14.47 -7.20 14.33
C PRO A 226 -15.50 -6.47 13.44
N PRO A 227 -16.26 -7.20 12.60
CA PRO A 227 -17.31 -6.59 11.80
C PRO A 227 -18.34 -5.90 12.71
N HIS A 228 -18.65 -4.63 12.46
CA HIS A 228 -19.62 -3.86 13.24
C HIS A 228 -20.55 -3.05 12.33
N GLY A 229 -21.76 -2.75 12.82
CA GLY A 229 -22.77 -2.00 12.08
C GLY A 229 -23.95 -2.86 11.64
N ARG A 230 -24.92 -2.22 10.97
CA ARG A 230 -26.20 -2.82 10.58
C ARG A 230 -26.27 -3.22 9.11
N THR A 231 -25.48 -2.58 8.26
CA THR A 231 -25.43 -2.84 6.83
C THR A 231 -24.18 -3.65 6.46
N GLU A 232 -24.23 -4.38 5.37
CA GLU A 232 -23.05 -5.13 4.87
C GLU A 232 -21.85 -4.19 4.59
N LEU A 233 -22.11 -2.95 4.17
CA LEU A 233 -21.06 -1.95 3.95
C LEU A 233 -20.38 -1.50 5.25
N GLU A 234 -21.16 -1.31 6.33
CA GLU A 234 -20.61 -1.00 7.64
C GLU A 234 -19.85 -2.16 8.26
N ARG A 235 -20.18 -3.40 7.86
CA ARG A 235 -19.55 -4.63 8.36
C ARG A 235 -18.29 -5.05 7.60
N LEU A 236 -17.86 -4.28 6.60
CA LEU A 236 -16.57 -4.53 5.95
C LEU A 236 -15.44 -4.44 6.97
N ALA A 237 -14.67 -5.51 7.10
CA ALA A 237 -13.65 -5.68 8.14
C ALA A 237 -12.36 -6.31 7.59
N ASP A 238 -12.01 -5.98 6.36
CA ASP A 238 -10.97 -6.67 5.59
C ASP A 238 -9.56 -6.36 6.10
N ILE A 239 -8.72 -7.40 6.15
CA ILE A 239 -7.26 -7.28 6.29
C ILE A 239 -6.63 -7.62 4.95
N ASP A 240 -6.67 -6.67 4.03
CA ASP A 240 -6.09 -6.80 2.68
C ASP A 240 -4.59 -6.50 2.63
N SER A 241 -4.05 -5.95 3.70
CA SER A 241 -2.64 -5.63 3.78
C SER A 241 -1.83 -6.79 4.34
N SER A 242 -0.61 -6.97 3.81
CA SER A 242 0.31 -7.96 4.38
C SER A 242 0.68 -7.59 5.81
N VAL A 243 0.67 -8.58 6.68
CA VAL A 243 1.26 -8.42 8.01
C VAL A 243 2.77 -8.12 7.89
N ARG A 244 3.34 -7.50 8.92
CA ARG A 244 4.78 -7.32 9.06
C ARG A 244 5.25 -8.05 10.30
N VAL A 245 6.37 -8.73 10.19
CA VAL A 245 6.98 -9.47 11.29
C VAL A 245 8.34 -8.87 11.59
N SER A 246 8.60 -8.61 12.86
CA SER A 246 9.91 -8.16 13.34
C SER A 246 10.19 -8.82 14.70
N GLY A 247 11.25 -9.62 14.76
CA GLY A 247 11.51 -10.44 15.94
C GLY A 247 10.34 -11.37 16.28
N GLY A 248 9.84 -11.30 17.50
CA GLY A 248 8.69 -12.06 17.99
C GLY A 248 7.35 -11.35 17.85
N ASP A 249 7.26 -10.28 17.06
CA ASP A 249 6.07 -9.41 16.96
C ASP A 249 5.50 -9.37 15.54
N VAL A 250 4.17 -9.33 15.46
CA VAL A 250 3.39 -9.21 14.22
C VAL A 250 2.63 -7.89 14.23
N PHE A 251 2.75 -7.13 13.16
CA PHE A 251 2.05 -5.86 12.96
C PHE A 251 1.07 -5.97 11.80
N THR A 252 -0.14 -5.49 12.01
CA THR A 252 -1.20 -5.54 11.00
C THR A 252 -2.11 -4.32 11.09
N VAL A 253 -2.85 -4.05 10.03
CA VAL A 253 -3.89 -3.02 9.99
C VAL A 253 -5.05 -3.50 9.13
N GLY A 254 -6.28 -3.27 9.59
CA GLY A 254 -7.50 -3.60 8.86
C GLY A 254 -8.25 -2.35 8.36
N PHE A 255 -9.09 -2.58 7.36
CA PHE A 255 -10.04 -1.56 6.88
C PHE A 255 -11.21 -1.44 7.86
N GLN A 256 -11.67 -0.22 8.13
CA GLN A 256 -12.67 0.12 9.16
C GLN A 256 -12.34 -0.45 10.56
N GLY A 257 -11.06 -0.60 10.86
CA GLY A 257 -10.61 -1.30 12.04
C GLY A 257 -9.43 -0.65 12.74
N ARG A 258 -8.47 -1.47 13.07
CA ARG A 258 -7.36 -1.11 13.95
C ARG A 258 -6.03 -1.44 13.32
N VAL A 259 -5.00 -0.68 13.71
CA VAL A 259 -3.62 -1.13 13.67
C VAL A 259 -3.32 -1.85 14.99
N ALA A 260 -2.64 -2.98 14.91
CA ALA A 260 -2.34 -3.80 16.08
C ALA A 260 -0.95 -4.42 16.01
N MET A 261 -0.38 -4.66 17.19
CA MET A 261 0.80 -5.49 17.41
C MET A 261 0.39 -6.73 18.18
N LEU A 262 0.85 -7.89 17.71
CA LEU A 262 0.55 -9.20 18.31
C LEU A 262 1.85 -9.96 18.57
N ALA A 263 1.80 -10.89 19.52
CA ALA A 263 2.84 -11.89 19.69
C ALA A 263 2.84 -12.87 18.52
N LEU A 264 3.99 -13.16 17.92
CA LEU A 264 4.13 -14.08 16.79
C LEU A 264 3.71 -15.52 17.15
N GLU A 265 4.05 -15.99 18.35
CA GLU A 265 3.83 -17.37 18.76
C GLU A 265 2.37 -17.65 19.16
N THR A 266 1.66 -16.63 19.72
CA THR A 266 0.34 -16.86 20.36
C THR A 266 -0.80 -16.07 19.74
N GLY A 267 -0.51 -15.06 18.91
CA GLY A 267 -1.52 -14.13 18.40
C GLY A 267 -2.10 -13.20 19.45
N GLN A 268 -1.51 -13.16 20.68
CA GLN A 268 -1.97 -12.23 21.73
C GLN A 268 -1.74 -10.79 21.28
N ILE A 269 -2.80 -9.97 21.33
CA ILE A 269 -2.70 -8.55 21.01
C ILE A 269 -2.05 -7.82 22.20
N TRP A 270 -0.89 -7.22 21.95
CA TRP A 270 -0.18 -6.40 22.93
C TRP A 270 -0.76 -4.99 23.02
N TRP A 271 -1.03 -4.40 21.87
CA TRP A 271 -1.70 -3.12 21.77
C TRP A 271 -2.47 -3.01 20.45
N SER A 272 -3.50 -2.16 20.44
CA SER A 272 -4.21 -1.78 19.23
C SER A 272 -4.70 -0.34 19.33
N HIS A 273 -4.73 0.35 18.17
CA HIS A 273 -5.26 1.72 18.03
C HIS A 273 -6.20 1.79 16.84
N GLU A 274 -7.19 2.66 16.92
CA GLU A 274 -8.07 2.91 15.80
C GLU A 274 -7.31 3.52 14.63
N ALA A 275 -7.33 2.83 13.51
CA ALA A 275 -6.77 3.27 12.24
C ALA A 275 -7.38 2.43 11.13
N SER A 276 -7.95 3.07 10.14
CA SER A 276 -8.50 2.40 8.97
C SER A 276 -7.49 2.45 7.83
N SER A 277 -7.08 1.29 7.32
CA SER A 277 -6.24 1.22 6.13
C SER A 277 -6.54 -0.05 5.33
N PHE A 278 -6.78 0.13 4.04
CA PHE A 278 -6.81 -0.97 3.06
C PHE A 278 -5.53 -1.05 2.23
N ARG A 279 -4.58 -0.14 2.47
CA ARG A 279 -3.30 -0.09 1.75
C ARG A 279 -2.18 -0.77 2.52
N GLY A 280 -2.23 -0.67 3.85
CA GLY A 280 -1.29 -1.34 4.72
C GLY A 280 -0.26 -0.42 5.35
N LEU A 281 0.73 -1.05 5.89
CA LEU A 281 1.76 -0.45 6.72
C LEU A 281 3.15 -0.91 6.30
N THR A 282 4.15 -0.18 6.78
CA THR A 282 5.54 -0.61 6.76
C THR A 282 6.16 -0.38 8.14
N LEU A 283 7.22 -1.08 8.42
CA LEU A 283 7.93 -1.08 9.70
C LEU A 283 9.42 -0.81 9.45
N ASP A 284 10.05 -0.12 10.34
CA ASP A 284 11.49 -0.16 10.58
C ASP A 284 11.78 -0.54 12.04
N ASP A 285 13.02 -0.38 12.49
CA ASP A 285 13.44 -0.88 13.80
C ASP A 285 12.60 -0.32 14.96
N ASP A 286 12.19 0.95 14.91
CA ASP A 286 11.55 1.64 16.02
C ASP A 286 10.12 2.12 15.72
N ALA A 287 9.74 2.25 14.45
CA ALA A 287 8.50 2.90 14.05
C ALA A 287 7.71 2.13 13.00
N LEU A 288 6.40 2.23 13.14
CA LEU A 288 5.39 1.72 12.24
C LEU A 288 4.78 2.89 11.47
N TYR A 289 4.70 2.77 10.15
CA TYR A 289 4.11 3.79 9.28
C TYR A 289 2.87 3.25 8.59
N VAL A 290 1.76 3.95 8.73
CA VAL A 290 0.45 3.55 8.21
C VAL A 290 -0.07 4.61 7.25
N ALA A 291 -0.43 4.21 6.03
CA ALA A 291 -1.21 5.04 5.13
C ALA A 291 -2.70 4.81 5.39
N THR A 292 -3.40 5.79 5.96
CA THR A 292 -4.82 5.64 6.29
C THR A 292 -5.72 5.71 5.05
N ALA A 293 -6.95 5.22 5.18
CA ALA A 293 -7.96 5.26 4.12
C ALA A 293 -8.25 6.70 3.64
N ASP A 294 -8.18 7.69 4.54
CA ASP A 294 -8.40 9.10 4.25
C ASP A 294 -7.18 9.78 3.59
N GLY A 295 -6.04 9.10 3.55
CA GLY A 295 -4.82 9.64 2.94
C GLY A 295 -3.91 10.38 3.91
N GLU A 296 -4.04 10.15 5.22
CA GLU A 296 -3.03 10.53 6.19
C GLU A 296 -1.87 9.51 6.17
N LEU A 297 -0.67 9.97 6.47
CA LEU A 297 0.44 9.09 6.81
C LEU A 297 0.75 9.27 8.30
N VAL A 298 0.70 8.19 9.06
CA VAL A 298 0.85 8.18 10.52
C VAL A 298 2.06 7.35 10.89
N ALA A 299 2.93 7.88 11.76
CA ALA A 299 4.01 7.15 12.38
C ALA A 299 3.68 6.84 13.84
N LEU A 300 3.86 5.59 14.23
CA LEU A 300 3.63 5.09 15.57
C LEU A 300 4.89 4.43 16.10
N LYS A 301 5.14 4.51 17.40
CA LYS A 301 6.18 3.71 18.05
C LYS A 301 5.82 2.24 17.96
N ALA A 302 6.68 1.41 17.38
CA ALA A 302 6.38 -0.01 17.15
C ALA A 302 6.00 -0.75 18.46
N ARG A 303 6.73 -0.52 19.55
CA ARG A 303 6.52 -1.23 20.83
C ARG A 303 5.28 -0.81 21.61
N THR A 304 4.78 0.42 21.45
CA THR A 304 3.71 0.96 22.30
C THR A 304 2.48 1.45 21.52
N GLY A 305 2.61 1.57 20.21
CA GLY A 305 1.58 2.16 19.36
C GLY A 305 1.40 3.67 19.53
N ALA A 306 2.21 4.34 20.40
CA ALA A 306 2.08 5.77 20.61
C ALA A 306 2.40 6.55 19.33
N GLU A 307 1.58 7.53 18.98
CA GLU A 307 1.79 8.38 17.80
C GLU A 307 3.07 9.20 17.94
N ILE A 308 3.91 9.15 16.91
CA ILE A 308 5.12 9.98 16.80
C ILE A 308 4.78 11.25 16.04
N TRP A 309 4.15 11.09 14.88
CA TRP A 309 3.66 12.20 14.06
C TRP A 309 2.54 11.74 13.12
N ARG A 310 1.77 12.72 12.62
CA ARG A 310 0.68 12.56 11.65
C ARG A 310 0.80 13.62 10.56
N GLN A 311 0.88 13.18 9.31
CA GLN A 311 0.95 14.05 8.15
C GLN A 311 -0.36 14.08 7.38
N LYS A 312 -0.97 15.27 7.25
CA LYS A 312 -2.27 15.49 6.60
C LYS A 312 -2.20 16.19 5.24
N ALA A 313 -1.01 16.62 4.80
CA ALA A 313 -0.87 17.35 3.53
C ALA A 313 -1.19 16.52 2.28
N LEU A 314 -1.43 15.22 2.46
CA LEU A 314 -1.76 14.27 1.39
C LEU A 314 -3.18 13.69 1.51
N LEU A 315 -4.07 14.32 2.28
CA LEU A 315 -5.46 13.90 2.45
C LEU A 315 -6.16 13.66 1.11
N HIS A 316 -6.95 12.60 1.04
CA HIS A 316 -7.77 12.19 -0.10
C HIS A 316 -6.98 11.97 -1.41
N ARG A 317 -5.67 11.77 -1.32
CA ARG A 317 -4.83 11.50 -2.49
C ARG A 317 -4.68 10.01 -2.81
N GLY A 318 -5.40 9.13 -2.12
CA GLY A 318 -5.41 7.69 -2.37
C GLY A 318 -4.01 7.10 -2.33
N LEU A 319 -3.33 7.28 -1.21
CA LEU A 319 -1.94 6.85 -1.02
C LEU A 319 -1.77 5.35 -1.21
N SER A 320 -0.61 4.94 -1.72
CA SER A 320 -0.16 3.54 -1.66
C SER A 320 0.30 3.18 -0.26
N ALA A 321 0.48 1.88 0.02
CA ALA A 321 1.22 1.48 1.22
C ALA A 321 2.60 2.18 1.23
N PRO A 322 3.09 2.60 2.40
CA PRO A 322 4.39 3.22 2.53
C PRO A 322 5.52 2.20 2.43
N ALA A 323 6.73 2.68 2.12
CA ALA A 323 7.98 1.93 2.22
C ALA A 323 9.00 2.78 2.97
N THR A 324 9.91 2.15 3.70
CA THR A 324 10.97 2.84 4.43
C THR A 324 12.28 2.77 3.70
N MET A 325 13.05 3.83 3.78
CA MET A 325 14.48 3.89 3.46
C MET A 325 15.21 4.52 4.65
N GLU A 326 16.52 4.63 4.61
CA GLU A 326 17.34 5.03 5.76
C GLU A 326 16.80 6.27 6.50
N THR A 327 16.50 7.35 5.81
CA THR A 327 16.08 8.64 6.41
C THR A 327 14.67 9.07 6.06
N ALA A 328 13.97 8.33 5.21
CA ALA A 328 12.67 8.75 4.70
C ALA A 328 11.65 7.61 4.65
N VAL A 329 10.39 7.98 4.74
CA VAL A 329 9.25 7.16 4.36
C VAL A 329 8.78 7.59 2.99
N VAL A 330 8.48 6.63 2.13
CA VAL A 330 8.06 6.86 0.74
C VAL A 330 6.66 6.34 0.51
N THR A 331 5.80 7.13 -0.08
CA THR A 331 4.47 6.70 -0.55
C THR A 331 4.18 7.30 -1.92
N ALA A 332 3.23 6.74 -2.63
CA ALA A 332 2.81 7.25 -3.93
C ALA A 332 1.30 7.53 -3.95
N ASP A 333 0.81 8.27 -4.94
CA ASP A 333 -0.58 8.68 -4.99
C ASP A 333 -1.28 8.35 -6.33
N PHE A 334 -2.61 8.61 -6.36
CA PHE A 334 -3.45 8.33 -7.52
C PHE A 334 -3.20 9.24 -8.73
N GLN A 335 -2.47 10.36 -8.57
CA GLN A 335 -2.07 11.25 -9.65
C GLN A 335 -0.67 10.96 -10.18
N GLY A 336 0.00 9.92 -9.66
CA GLY A 336 1.32 9.48 -10.10
C GLY A 336 2.47 10.26 -9.50
N TYR A 337 2.25 10.90 -8.36
CA TYR A 337 3.33 11.47 -7.56
C TYR A 337 3.88 10.45 -6.59
N VAL A 338 5.17 10.52 -6.35
CA VAL A 338 5.89 9.83 -5.29
C VAL A 338 6.34 10.89 -4.29
N HIS A 339 6.08 10.66 -3.02
CA HIS A 339 6.34 11.58 -1.91
C HIS A 339 7.35 10.93 -0.96
N TRP A 340 8.38 11.67 -0.58
CA TRP A 340 9.33 11.32 0.46
C TRP A 340 9.08 12.19 1.67
N LEU A 341 8.97 11.57 2.83
CA LEU A 341 8.73 12.23 4.11
C LEU A 341 9.90 11.91 5.04
N ASP A 342 10.34 12.90 5.78
CA ASP A 342 11.35 12.71 6.82
C ASP A 342 10.81 11.79 7.92
N LYS A 343 11.57 10.77 8.30
CA LYS A 343 11.13 9.76 9.28
C LYS A 343 10.87 10.34 10.67
N ALA A 344 11.67 11.31 11.10
CA ALA A 344 11.61 11.84 12.45
C ALA A 344 10.42 12.80 12.64
N SER A 345 10.11 13.59 11.61
CA SER A 345 9.15 14.69 11.72
C SER A 345 7.88 14.52 10.87
N GLY A 346 7.87 13.59 9.91
CA GLY A 346 6.80 13.46 8.94
C GLY A 346 6.73 14.61 7.91
N ALA A 347 7.69 15.52 7.90
CA ALA A 347 7.74 16.63 6.96
C ALA A 347 7.99 16.13 5.53
N LEU A 348 7.32 16.74 4.53
CA LEU A 348 7.58 16.44 3.13
C LEU A 348 9.02 16.84 2.76
N ALA A 349 9.84 15.85 2.43
CA ALA A 349 11.27 16.00 2.13
C ALA A 349 11.57 16.12 0.64
N ALA A 350 10.77 15.44 -0.21
CA ALA A 350 10.86 15.53 -1.66
C ALA A 350 9.57 15.05 -2.33
N ARG A 351 9.43 15.39 -3.61
CA ARG A 351 8.34 14.91 -4.47
C ARG A 351 8.84 14.74 -5.90
N ALA A 352 8.41 13.66 -6.55
CA ALA A 352 8.65 13.44 -7.97
C ALA A 352 7.37 12.97 -8.68
N SER A 353 7.21 13.30 -9.97
CA SER A 353 6.08 12.83 -10.77
C SER A 353 6.53 11.72 -11.70
N THR A 354 5.74 10.65 -11.85
CA THR A 354 5.92 9.59 -12.84
C THR A 354 5.04 9.78 -14.10
N GLY A 355 4.24 10.82 -14.10
CA GLY A 355 3.17 11.11 -15.08
C GLY A 355 1.82 11.19 -14.38
N LYS A 356 0.73 11.20 -15.15
CA LYS A 356 -0.64 11.39 -14.62
C LYS A 356 -1.38 10.05 -14.42
N VAL A 357 -0.66 8.98 -14.10
CA VAL A 357 -1.24 7.64 -13.93
C VAL A 357 -1.04 7.20 -12.48
N ARG A 358 -2.12 6.69 -11.89
CA ARG A 358 -2.15 6.17 -10.52
C ARG A 358 -1.01 5.20 -10.25
N ILE A 359 -0.46 5.27 -9.04
CA ILE A 359 0.42 4.27 -8.46
C ILE A 359 -0.33 3.69 -7.26
N SER A 360 -0.79 2.44 -7.38
CA SER A 360 -1.62 1.78 -6.36
C SER A 360 -0.84 0.82 -5.47
N THR A 361 0.37 0.43 -5.87
CA THR A 361 1.23 -0.49 -5.12
C THR A 361 2.29 0.24 -4.32
N ALA A 362 2.76 -0.39 -3.26
CA ALA A 362 3.85 0.14 -2.45
C ALA A 362 5.12 0.38 -3.29
N PRO A 363 5.86 1.46 -3.04
CA PRO A 363 7.21 1.61 -3.56
C PRO A 363 8.11 0.46 -3.07
N VAL A 364 9.08 0.07 -3.90
CA VAL A 364 10.11 -0.90 -3.52
C VAL A 364 11.42 -0.16 -3.36
N VAL A 365 12.04 -0.31 -2.19
CA VAL A 365 13.31 0.32 -1.86
C VAL A 365 14.46 -0.69 -2.01
N VAL A 366 15.50 -0.29 -2.72
CA VAL A 366 16.74 -1.06 -2.91
C VAL A 366 17.93 -0.15 -2.66
N GLY A 367 18.48 -0.20 -1.46
CA GLY A 367 19.52 0.74 -1.03
C GLY A 367 19.03 2.19 -1.11
N ASN A 368 19.69 3.01 -1.90
CA ASN A 368 19.27 4.41 -2.13
C ASN A 368 18.35 4.60 -3.34
N MET A 369 17.85 3.52 -3.91
CA MET A 369 16.90 3.58 -5.02
C MET A 369 15.47 3.27 -4.58
N VAL A 370 14.53 4.00 -5.17
CA VAL A 370 13.09 3.77 -5.02
C VAL A 370 12.50 3.43 -6.39
N LEU A 371 11.83 2.30 -6.46
CA LEU A 371 11.17 1.79 -7.65
C LEU A 371 9.66 1.85 -7.46
N VAL A 372 8.96 2.37 -8.44
CA VAL A 372 7.49 2.38 -8.45
C VAL A 372 6.98 1.91 -9.81
N ILE A 373 5.84 1.23 -9.80
CA ILE A 373 5.11 0.87 -11.01
C ILE A 373 3.74 1.52 -10.99
N ASN A 374 3.35 2.15 -12.08
CA ASN A 374 2.00 2.70 -12.20
C ASN A 374 1.01 1.66 -12.77
N ASP A 375 -0.29 1.93 -12.66
CA ASP A 375 -1.36 1.01 -13.06
C ASP A 375 -1.41 0.71 -14.58
N ARG A 376 -0.54 1.37 -15.38
CA ARG A 376 -0.31 1.05 -16.80
C ARG A 376 1.00 0.29 -17.05
N GLY A 377 1.62 -0.27 -16.01
CA GLY A 377 2.82 -1.08 -16.14
C GLY A 377 4.12 -0.29 -16.42
N ARG A 378 4.10 1.04 -16.27
CA ARG A 378 5.32 1.86 -16.39
C ARG A 378 6.06 1.88 -15.06
N ILE A 379 7.31 1.46 -15.07
CA ILE A 379 8.20 1.45 -13.93
C ILE A 379 9.08 2.71 -13.99
N SER A 380 9.29 3.34 -12.84
CA SER A 380 10.21 4.47 -12.68
C SER A 380 11.13 4.19 -11.51
N ALA A 381 12.44 4.40 -11.70
CA ALA A 381 13.44 4.30 -10.65
C ALA A 381 14.01 5.67 -10.32
N PHE A 382 14.09 5.95 -9.04
CA PHE A 382 14.61 7.20 -8.51
C PHE A 382 15.79 6.91 -7.59
N ARG A 383 16.88 7.66 -7.76
CA ARG A 383 17.99 7.69 -6.79
C ARG A 383 17.74 8.83 -5.82
N VAL A 384 17.91 8.53 -4.54
CA VAL A 384 17.68 9.48 -3.44
C VAL A 384 19.00 9.73 -2.73
N THR A 385 19.33 10.99 -2.53
CA THR A 385 20.52 11.41 -1.79
C THR A 385 20.16 12.58 -0.87
N PRO A 386 20.73 12.67 0.33
CA PRO A 386 20.56 13.86 1.16
C PRO A 386 21.05 15.11 0.42
N LEU A 387 20.35 16.22 0.60
CA LEU A 387 20.90 17.53 0.21
C LEU A 387 21.87 17.93 1.31
N THR A 388 23.18 17.87 1.02
CA THR A 388 24.18 18.49 1.87
C THR A 388 23.90 19.98 1.91
N ARG A 389 23.48 20.53 3.07
CA ARG A 389 23.53 21.98 3.27
C ARG A 389 24.99 22.39 3.07
N PRO A 390 25.26 23.42 2.22
CA PRO A 390 26.61 23.96 2.19
C PRO A 390 26.96 24.41 3.61
N ALA A 391 28.08 23.89 4.13
CA ALA A 391 28.67 24.40 5.35
C ALA A 391 29.04 25.86 5.10
N GLY A 392 28.17 26.81 5.52
CA GLY A 392 28.45 28.23 5.25
C GLY A 392 27.26 29.19 5.29
N ALA A 393 26.00 28.74 5.54
CA ALA A 393 24.96 29.71 5.89
C ALA A 393 25.13 30.09 7.37
N GLY A 394 26.07 31.00 7.62
CA GLY A 394 26.37 31.55 8.93
C GLY A 394 25.08 32.00 9.62
N ARG A 395 24.93 31.54 10.84
CA ARG A 395 24.06 32.12 11.84
C ARG A 395 24.37 33.63 11.83
N LYS A 396 23.49 34.48 11.28
CA LYS A 396 23.56 35.93 11.51
C LYS A 396 23.51 36.08 13.02
N THR A 397 24.65 36.36 13.62
CA THR A 397 24.74 36.80 15.00
C THR A 397 23.88 38.06 15.11
N VAL A 398 22.81 37.99 15.85
CA VAL A 398 22.08 39.15 16.33
C VAL A 398 23.08 39.97 17.15
N PRO A 399 23.29 41.24 16.89
CA PRO A 399 24.18 42.08 17.73
C PRO A 399 23.63 42.05 19.15
N GLU A 400 24.49 41.65 20.09
CA GLU A 400 24.20 41.70 21.50
C GLU A 400 24.02 43.16 21.92
N THR A 401 22.83 43.52 22.40
CA THR A 401 22.54 44.84 22.96
C THR A 401 23.39 45.00 24.22
N PRO A 402 24.21 46.07 24.35
CA PRO A 402 25.02 46.28 25.54
C PRO A 402 24.14 46.40 26.81
N ALA A 403 24.54 45.74 27.85
CA ALA A 403 23.88 45.83 29.17
C ALA A 403 23.95 47.29 29.70
N PRO A 404 22.91 47.80 30.36
CA PRO A 404 22.95 49.13 30.96
C PRO A 404 23.97 49.18 32.11
N GLN A 405 24.78 50.22 32.11
CA GLN A 405 25.72 50.50 33.21
C GLN A 405 24.95 50.94 34.46
N PRO A 406 25.41 50.56 35.65
CA PRO A 406 24.78 51.01 36.89
C PRO A 406 25.04 52.51 37.10
N GLU A 407 23.96 53.27 37.38
CA GLU A 407 24.04 54.65 37.83
C GLU A 407 24.74 54.74 39.20
N GLU A 408 25.82 55.51 39.25
CA GLU A 408 26.46 55.94 40.49
C GLU A 408 25.52 56.94 41.20
N SER A 409 25.08 56.56 42.39
CA SER A 409 24.38 57.50 43.31
C SER A 409 25.35 58.50 43.93
N LYS A 410 25.02 59.77 43.74
CA LYS A 410 25.48 60.86 44.61
C LYS A 410 24.45 61.17 45.68
#